data_1d19b249d0a53de239576f9ec1a9c475
#
_entry.id   1d19b249d0a53de239576f9ec1a9c475
#
_cell.length_a   1.000
_cell.length_b   1.000
_cell.length_c   1.000
_cell.angle_alpha   90.00
_cell.angle_beta   90.00
_cell.angle_gamma   90.00
#
_symmetry.space_group_name_H-M   'P 1'
#
loop_
_entity.id
_entity.type
_entity.pdbx_description
1 polymer ?
#
loop_
_entity_poly.entity_id
_entity_poly.type
_entity_poly.pdbx_seq_one_letter_code
_entity_poly.pdbx_strand_id
1 'polypeptide(L)'
;MKKLSYFKLSEEIVDVLVAKTQSPNRHFFRILVAYYLSKVASMMRCNVETKDRGVIPVNTYVLNLMPSGAGKGHSTNIMEELIIAEFKEEFLEKIFPIKAHQYIAQLANTEALRTGEDVDVCVEKLVKEFESTGELLFSFDSGT
;
A
#
# COMPACT_ATOMS: atom_id res chain seq x y z
N MET A 1 1.12 -23.53 -24.33
CA MET A 1 1.28 -22.96 -22.98
C MET A 1 0.00 -23.18 -22.19
N LYS A 2 0.11 -23.75 -20.96
CA LYS A 2 -1.06 -23.92 -20.08
C LYS A 2 -1.48 -22.54 -19.59
N LYS A 3 -2.72 -22.14 -19.88
CA LYS A 3 -3.25 -20.83 -19.42
C LYS A 3 -3.38 -20.90 -17.90
N LEU A 4 -2.65 -20.05 -17.17
CA LEU A 4 -2.78 -19.94 -15.72
C LEU A 4 -4.19 -19.44 -15.38
N SER A 5 -4.84 -20.10 -14.42
CA SER A 5 -6.12 -19.60 -13.87
C SER A 5 -5.86 -18.42 -12.95
N TYR A 6 -6.76 -17.46 -12.96
CA TYR A 6 -6.73 -16.37 -11.99
C TYR A 6 -7.09 -16.88 -10.58
N PHE A 7 -6.55 -16.20 -9.57
CA PHE A 7 -6.88 -16.55 -8.19
C PHE A 7 -8.33 -16.17 -7.87
N LYS A 8 -9.09 -17.10 -7.28
CA LYS A 8 -10.54 -16.95 -7.10
C LYS A 8 -10.93 -15.68 -6.33
N LEU A 9 -10.29 -15.43 -5.17
CA LEU A 9 -10.63 -14.26 -4.36
C LEU A 9 -10.31 -12.93 -5.07
N SER A 10 -9.23 -12.86 -5.86
CA SER A 10 -8.95 -11.66 -6.65
C SER A 10 -10.00 -11.43 -7.74
N GLU A 11 -10.55 -12.49 -8.33
CA GLU A 11 -11.64 -12.35 -9.31
C GLU A 11 -12.96 -11.91 -8.64
N GLU A 12 -13.24 -12.33 -7.42
CA GLU A 12 -14.39 -11.85 -6.64
C GLU A 12 -14.31 -10.33 -6.41
N ILE A 13 -13.13 -9.81 -6.06
CA ILE A 13 -12.92 -8.35 -5.95
C ILE A 13 -13.10 -7.65 -7.30
N VAL A 14 -12.59 -8.26 -8.38
CA VAL A 14 -12.80 -7.75 -9.75
C VAL A 14 -14.29 -7.70 -10.10
N ASP A 15 -15.07 -8.69 -9.71
CA ASP A 15 -16.51 -8.72 -9.94
C ASP A 15 -17.23 -7.58 -9.18
N VAL A 16 -16.83 -7.31 -7.95
CA VAL A 16 -17.34 -6.16 -7.17
C VAL A 16 -17.01 -4.84 -7.87
N LEU A 17 -15.78 -4.66 -8.37
CA LEU A 17 -15.38 -3.45 -9.08
C LEU A 17 -16.16 -3.27 -10.38
N VAL A 18 -16.34 -4.32 -11.17
CA VAL A 18 -17.15 -4.31 -12.40
C VAL A 18 -18.58 -3.88 -12.07
N ALA A 19 -19.19 -4.48 -11.05
CA ALA A 19 -20.56 -4.18 -10.65
C ALA A 19 -20.74 -2.74 -10.16
N LYS A 20 -19.81 -2.24 -9.33
CA LYS A 20 -19.90 -0.90 -8.75
C LYS A 20 -19.56 0.21 -9.75
N THR A 21 -18.64 -0.02 -10.66
CA THR A 21 -18.22 0.98 -11.65
C THR A 21 -19.00 0.91 -12.95
N GLN A 22 -19.77 -0.16 -13.15
CA GLN A 22 -20.45 -0.47 -14.42
C GLN A 22 -19.52 -0.51 -15.64
N SER A 23 -18.23 -0.68 -15.40
CA SER A 23 -17.20 -0.77 -16.45
C SER A 23 -16.87 -2.23 -16.75
N PRO A 24 -16.89 -2.66 -18.02
CA PRO A 24 -16.59 -4.04 -18.38
C PRO A 24 -15.08 -4.36 -18.41
N ASN A 25 -14.22 -3.39 -18.10
CA ASN A 25 -12.78 -3.52 -18.27
C ASN A 25 -12.12 -4.37 -17.15
N ARG A 26 -12.42 -5.66 -17.16
CA ARG A 26 -11.85 -6.62 -16.18
C ARG A 26 -10.33 -6.64 -16.15
N HIS A 27 -9.68 -6.38 -17.28
CA HIS A 27 -8.21 -6.39 -17.33
C HIS A 27 -7.61 -5.27 -16.47
N PHE A 28 -8.17 -4.07 -16.58
CA PHE A 28 -7.78 -2.95 -15.72
C PHE A 28 -8.00 -3.26 -14.24
N PHE A 29 -9.17 -3.82 -13.89
CA PHE A 29 -9.47 -4.16 -12.48
C PHE A 29 -8.56 -5.26 -11.93
N ARG A 30 -8.16 -6.24 -12.73
CA ARG A 30 -7.16 -7.24 -12.30
C ARG A 30 -5.82 -6.63 -11.97
N ILE A 31 -5.36 -5.66 -12.77
CA ILE A 31 -4.13 -4.92 -12.51
C ILE A 31 -4.26 -4.11 -11.23
N LEU A 32 -5.39 -3.42 -11.05
CA LEU A 32 -5.68 -2.62 -9.86
C LEU A 32 -5.71 -3.50 -8.59
N VAL A 33 -6.42 -4.61 -8.62
CA VAL A 33 -6.48 -5.58 -7.51
C VAL A 33 -5.11 -6.15 -7.19
N ALA A 34 -4.34 -6.55 -8.20
CA ALA A 34 -2.99 -7.06 -8.02
C ALA A 34 -2.07 -6.01 -7.36
N TYR A 35 -2.18 -4.75 -7.75
CA TYR A 35 -1.46 -3.64 -7.14
C TYR A 35 -1.82 -3.51 -5.64
N TYR A 36 -3.09 -3.46 -5.29
CA TYR A 36 -3.52 -3.30 -3.89
C TYR A 36 -3.16 -4.51 -3.03
N LEU A 37 -3.31 -5.73 -3.53
CA LEU A 37 -2.87 -6.92 -2.80
C LEU A 37 -1.34 -6.95 -2.59
N SER A 38 -0.57 -6.51 -3.58
CA SER A 38 0.88 -6.38 -3.43
C SER A 38 1.26 -5.30 -2.42
N LYS A 39 0.50 -4.20 -2.38
CA LYS A 39 0.67 -3.12 -1.40
C LYS A 39 0.41 -3.63 0.02
N VAL A 40 -0.68 -4.34 0.25
CA VAL A 40 -0.97 -5.00 1.54
C VAL A 40 0.16 -5.96 1.93
N ALA A 41 0.60 -6.81 0.99
CA ALA A 41 1.70 -7.74 1.23
C ALA A 41 3.02 -7.02 1.57
N SER A 42 3.32 -5.91 0.90
CA SER A 42 4.50 -5.08 1.20
C SER A 42 4.43 -4.49 2.62
N MET A 43 3.26 -3.99 3.02
CA MET A 43 3.04 -3.45 4.37
C MET A 43 3.20 -4.54 5.44
N MET A 44 2.74 -5.74 5.17
CA MET A 44 2.91 -6.92 6.03
C MET A 44 4.34 -7.48 5.99
N ARG A 45 5.26 -6.86 5.21
CA ARG A 45 6.64 -7.33 5.03
C ARG A 45 6.71 -8.76 4.48
N CYS A 46 5.77 -9.14 3.64
CA CYS A 46 5.81 -10.42 2.95
C CYS A 46 6.99 -10.45 1.98
N ASN A 47 7.65 -11.61 1.92
CA ASN A 47 8.75 -11.87 1.01
C ASN A 47 8.40 -13.06 0.12
N VAL A 48 9.01 -13.10 -1.05
CA VAL A 48 8.94 -14.22 -1.97
C VAL A 48 10.33 -14.86 -2.07
N GLU A 49 10.41 -16.14 -1.81
CA GLU A 49 11.63 -16.91 -2.02
C GLU A 49 11.72 -17.33 -3.48
N THR A 50 12.81 -16.96 -4.13
CA THR A 50 13.09 -17.31 -5.52
C THR A 50 14.33 -18.17 -5.62
N LYS A 51 14.37 -19.05 -6.63
CA LYS A 51 15.50 -19.98 -6.80
C LYS A 51 16.80 -19.29 -7.24
N ASP A 52 16.68 -18.16 -7.93
CA ASP A 52 17.80 -17.43 -8.56
C ASP A 52 18.27 -16.22 -7.73
N ARG A 53 17.38 -15.60 -6.95
CA ARG A 53 17.66 -14.34 -6.22
C ARG A 53 17.48 -14.46 -4.71
N GLY A 54 17.13 -15.63 -4.18
CA GLY A 54 16.84 -15.83 -2.78
C GLY A 54 15.55 -15.12 -2.35
N VAL A 55 15.54 -14.56 -1.15
CA VAL A 55 14.37 -13.89 -0.56
C VAL A 55 14.32 -12.43 -1.03
N ILE A 56 13.22 -12.06 -1.69
CA ILE A 56 12.97 -10.71 -2.18
C ILE A 56 11.66 -10.15 -1.59
N PRO A 57 11.60 -8.85 -1.24
CA PRO A 57 10.37 -8.23 -0.76
C PRO A 57 9.34 -8.11 -1.89
N VAL A 58 8.07 -8.17 -1.51
CA VAL A 58 6.97 -7.88 -2.44
C VAL A 58 6.91 -6.37 -2.67
N ASN A 59 7.35 -5.92 -3.84
CA ASN A 59 7.23 -4.54 -4.29
C ASN A 59 6.67 -4.53 -5.72
N THR A 60 5.61 -3.77 -5.94
CA THR A 60 4.96 -3.69 -7.26
C THR A 60 4.74 -2.25 -7.65
N TYR A 61 5.23 -1.89 -8.82
CA TYR A 61 4.94 -0.62 -9.47
C TYR A 61 3.96 -0.86 -10.61
N VAL A 62 2.89 -0.08 -10.66
CA VAL A 62 1.87 -0.20 -11.70
C VAL A 62 1.66 1.14 -12.38
N LEU A 63 1.78 1.16 -13.70
CA LEU A 63 1.47 2.31 -14.53
C LEU A 63 0.19 2.02 -15.32
N ASN A 64 -0.90 2.69 -14.95
CA ASN A 64 -2.18 2.59 -15.64
C ASN A 64 -2.41 3.77 -16.57
N LEU A 65 -2.25 3.54 -17.87
CA LEU A 65 -2.53 4.52 -18.92
C LEU A 65 -3.96 4.32 -19.44
N MET A 66 -4.82 5.28 -19.15
CA MET A 66 -6.22 5.27 -19.57
C MET A 66 -6.65 6.69 -19.98
N PRO A 67 -7.61 6.82 -20.88
CA PRO A 67 -8.20 8.13 -21.21
C PRO A 67 -8.77 8.85 -19.99
N SER A 68 -8.83 10.16 -20.05
CA SER A 68 -9.53 10.96 -19.05
C SER A 68 -11.00 10.54 -18.97
N GLY A 69 -11.57 10.52 -17.78
CA GLY A 69 -12.97 10.11 -17.58
C GLY A 69 -13.21 8.59 -17.57
N ALA A 70 -12.18 7.76 -17.73
CA ALA A 70 -12.33 6.30 -17.73
C ALA A 70 -12.58 5.67 -16.33
N GLY A 71 -12.82 6.47 -15.29
CA GLY A 71 -13.20 6.00 -13.96
C GLY A 71 -12.03 5.51 -13.09
N LYS A 72 -10.77 5.86 -13.41
CA LYS A 72 -9.61 5.45 -12.62
C LYS A 72 -9.75 5.84 -11.14
N GLY A 73 -9.98 7.12 -10.87
CA GLY A 73 -10.13 7.63 -9.50
C GLY A 73 -11.28 6.97 -8.74
N HIS A 74 -12.42 6.80 -9.39
CA HIS A 74 -13.57 6.12 -8.77
C HIS A 74 -13.25 4.67 -8.38
N SER A 75 -12.57 3.93 -9.26
CA SER A 75 -12.14 2.55 -8.97
C SER A 75 -11.12 2.47 -7.83
N THR A 76 -10.19 3.42 -7.77
CA THR A 76 -9.21 3.55 -6.69
C THR A 76 -9.90 3.83 -5.36
N ASN A 77 -10.85 4.77 -5.33
CA ASN A 77 -11.62 5.09 -4.12
C ASN A 77 -12.41 3.86 -3.61
N ILE A 78 -13.03 3.09 -4.51
CA ILE A 78 -13.70 1.84 -4.10
C ILE A 78 -12.72 0.87 -3.44
N MET A 79 -11.52 0.71 -3.99
CA MET A 79 -10.50 -0.15 -3.36
C MET A 79 -10.12 0.36 -1.97
N GLU A 80 -9.88 1.66 -1.82
CA GLU A 80 -9.41 2.25 -0.56
C GLU A 80 -10.48 2.35 0.51
N GLU A 81 -11.70 2.71 0.12
CA GLU A 81 -12.80 2.97 1.07
C GLU A 81 -13.63 1.74 1.43
N LEU A 82 -13.68 0.72 0.54
CA LEU A 82 -14.53 -0.44 0.75
C LEU A 82 -13.76 -1.76 0.89
N ILE A 83 -12.64 -1.92 0.18
CA ILE A 83 -11.96 -3.21 0.12
C ILE A 83 -10.82 -3.30 1.15
N ILE A 84 -10.02 -2.26 1.27
CA ILE A 84 -8.87 -2.28 2.19
C ILE A 84 -9.04 -1.38 3.41
N ALA A 85 -10.19 -0.72 3.58
CA ALA A 85 -10.42 0.23 4.65
C ALA A 85 -10.18 -0.37 6.05
N GLU A 86 -10.82 -1.49 6.35
CA GLU A 86 -10.67 -2.19 7.65
C GLU A 86 -9.21 -2.64 7.88
N PHE A 87 -8.55 -3.15 6.85
CA PHE A 87 -7.13 -3.51 6.95
C PHE A 87 -6.26 -2.28 7.23
N LYS A 88 -6.54 -1.15 6.56
CA LYS A 88 -5.82 0.11 6.74
C LYS A 88 -5.92 0.60 8.18
N GLU A 89 -7.14 0.65 8.70
CA GLU A 89 -7.43 1.09 10.06
C GLU A 89 -6.72 0.20 11.09
N GLU A 90 -6.90 -1.12 11.01
CA GLU A 90 -6.27 -2.07 11.92
C GLU A 90 -4.74 -2.05 11.83
N PHE A 91 -4.19 -1.88 10.62
CA PHE A 91 -2.75 -1.77 10.43
C PHE A 91 -2.19 -0.52 11.10
N LEU A 92 -2.82 0.65 10.90
CA LEU A 92 -2.37 1.91 11.47
C LEU A 92 -2.50 1.94 13.00
N GLU A 93 -3.57 1.38 13.55
CA GLU A 93 -3.82 1.41 14.99
C GLU A 93 -2.97 0.38 15.76
N LYS A 94 -2.82 -0.83 15.24
CA LYS A 94 -2.25 -1.94 16.00
C LYS A 94 -0.85 -2.38 15.55
N ILE A 95 -0.61 -2.38 14.25
CA ILE A 95 0.61 -2.99 13.69
C ILE A 95 1.70 -1.94 13.45
N PHE A 96 1.33 -0.82 12.90
CA PHE A 96 2.25 0.25 12.54
C PHE A 96 3.02 0.81 13.75
N PRO A 97 2.40 1.16 14.90
CA PRO A 97 3.12 1.67 16.05
C PRO A 97 4.21 0.72 16.54
N ILE A 98 3.94 -0.59 16.53
CA ILE A 98 4.91 -1.61 16.96
C ILE A 98 6.06 -1.73 15.98
N LYS A 99 5.77 -1.78 14.67
CA LYS A 99 6.80 -1.93 13.63
C LYS A 99 7.59 -0.66 13.36
N ALA A 100 6.97 0.49 13.52
CA ALA A 100 7.60 1.78 13.30
C ALA A 100 8.48 2.20 14.48
N HIS A 101 8.24 1.72 15.69
CA HIS A 101 8.92 2.16 16.90
C HIS A 101 10.45 2.12 16.78
N GLN A 102 11.01 1.02 16.30
CA GLN A 102 12.47 0.90 16.14
C GLN A 102 13.02 1.85 15.06
N TYR A 103 12.29 2.00 13.97
CA TYR A 103 12.67 2.87 12.87
C TYR A 103 12.58 4.34 13.27
N ILE A 104 11.51 4.73 13.96
CA ILE A 104 11.33 6.08 14.51
C ILE A 104 12.45 6.40 15.51
N ALA A 105 12.80 5.48 16.39
CA ALA A 105 13.87 5.66 17.34
C ALA A 105 15.24 5.86 16.65
N GLN A 106 15.53 5.11 15.58
CA GLN A 106 16.76 5.32 14.80
C GLN A 106 16.78 6.68 14.10
N LEU A 107 15.67 7.10 13.48
CA LEU A 107 15.56 8.40 12.85
C LEU A 107 15.68 9.54 13.86
N ALA A 108 15.01 9.42 15.01
CA ALA A 108 15.06 10.42 16.08
C ALA A 108 16.47 10.61 16.62
N ASN A 109 17.20 9.53 16.86
CA ASN A 109 18.61 9.63 17.26
C ASN A 109 19.48 10.34 16.19
N THR A 110 19.25 10.03 14.92
CA THR A 110 20.00 10.68 13.83
C THR A 110 19.67 12.16 13.74
N GLU A 111 18.39 12.53 13.89
CA GLU A 111 17.93 13.91 13.85
C GLU A 111 18.42 14.70 15.08
N ALA A 112 18.37 14.10 16.27
CA ALA A 112 18.88 14.69 17.50
C ALA A 112 20.40 15.00 17.39
N LEU A 113 21.18 14.10 16.81
CA LEU A 113 22.61 14.33 16.55
C LEU A 113 22.85 15.46 15.55
N ARG A 114 21.95 15.65 14.59
CA ARG A 114 22.05 16.70 13.57
C ARG A 114 21.62 18.07 14.10
N THR A 115 20.55 18.13 14.87
CA THR A 115 19.90 19.38 15.33
C THR A 115 20.35 19.83 16.70
N GLY A 116 20.87 18.90 17.53
CA GLY A 116 21.16 19.15 18.94
C GLY A 116 19.90 19.18 19.84
N GLU A 117 18.73 18.79 19.28
CA GLU A 117 17.49 18.66 20.06
C GLU A 117 17.48 17.37 20.89
N ASP A 118 16.62 17.35 21.89
CA ASP A 118 16.41 16.14 22.69
C ASP A 118 15.76 15.02 21.84
N VAL A 119 16.21 13.78 22.06
CA VAL A 119 15.73 12.60 21.32
C VAL A 119 14.23 12.43 21.47
N ASP A 120 13.66 12.65 22.67
CA ASP A 120 12.23 12.47 22.93
C ASP A 120 11.41 13.50 22.15
N VAL A 121 11.91 14.73 22.00
CA VAL A 121 11.27 15.76 21.17
C VAL A 121 11.31 15.36 19.68
N CYS A 122 12.42 14.81 19.23
CA CYS A 122 12.52 14.29 17.86
C CYS A 122 11.58 13.10 17.62
N VAL A 123 11.41 12.21 18.59
CA VAL A 123 10.44 11.10 18.53
C VAL A 123 9.02 11.64 18.39
N GLU A 124 8.61 12.58 19.23
CA GLU A 124 7.26 13.15 19.16
C GLU A 124 6.97 13.85 17.82
N LYS A 125 7.94 14.58 17.28
CA LYS A 125 7.82 15.22 15.96
C LYS A 125 7.64 14.17 14.86
N LEU A 126 8.49 13.14 14.85
CA LEU A 126 8.43 12.07 13.85
C LEU A 126 7.14 11.25 13.95
N VAL A 127 6.67 10.92 15.16
CA VAL A 127 5.38 10.23 15.34
C VAL A 127 4.24 11.05 14.75
N LYS A 128 4.15 12.34 15.06
CA LYS A 128 3.12 13.25 14.50
C LYS A 128 3.23 13.34 12.96
N GLU A 129 4.44 13.41 12.44
CA GLU A 129 4.68 13.43 11.00
C GLU A 129 4.20 12.10 10.36
N PHE A 130 4.59 10.96 10.92
CA PHE A 130 4.16 9.65 10.42
C PHE A 130 2.65 9.41 10.57
N GLU A 131 2.02 9.90 11.62
CA GLU A 131 0.56 9.85 11.78
C GLU A 131 -0.14 10.73 10.73
N SER A 132 0.36 11.93 10.48
CA SER A 132 -0.20 12.85 9.48
C SER A 132 0.03 12.36 8.05
N THR A 133 1.16 11.69 7.80
CA THR A 133 1.54 11.11 6.50
C THR A 133 1.22 9.62 6.39
N GLY A 134 0.47 9.07 7.34
CA GLY A 134 0.04 7.65 7.32
C GLY A 134 -0.59 7.21 6.01
N GLU A 135 -1.15 8.15 5.25
CA GLU A 135 -1.56 7.95 3.85
C GLU A 135 -0.39 7.62 2.92
N LEU A 136 0.81 8.16 3.14
CA LEU A 136 1.99 7.85 2.33
C LEU A 136 2.44 6.40 2.44
N LEU A 137 2.10 5.71 3.52
CA LEU A 137 2.30 4.26 3.62
C LEU A 137 1.32 3.49 2.73
N PHE A 138 0.19 4.09 2.38
CA PHE A 138 -0.89 3.48 1.62
C PHE A 138 -1.04 4.02 0.20
N SER A 139 -0.74 5.27 -0.07
CA SER A 139 -0.80 5.81 -1.41
C SER A 139 0.44 6.64 -1.71
N PHE A 140 1.11 6.31 -2.78
CA PHE A 140 1.92 7.25 -3.51
C PHE A 140 0.91 8.10 -4.30
N ASP A 141 0.39 9.14 -3.66
CA ASP A 141 -0.37 10.12 -4.41
C ASP A 141 0.60 10.92 -5.25
N SER A 142 0.45 10.73 -6.56
CA SER A 142 1.01 11.55 -7.62
C SER A 142 2.42 12.11 -7.35
N GLY A 143 3.42 11.38 -7.76
CA GLY A 143 4.68 12.00 -8.14
C GLY A 143 4.37 13.02 -9.26
N THR A 144 4.30 14.29 -8.93
CA THR A 144 4.44 15.37 -9.87
C THR A 144 5.90 15.47 -10.30
#